data_0f03ae8fa4d6948da0fc851763e12e2c
#
_entry.id   0f03ae8fa4d6948da0fc851763e12e2c
#
_cell.length_a   1.000
_cell.length_b   1.000
_cell.length_c   1.000
_cell.angle_alpha   90.00
_cell.angle_beta   90.00
_cell.angle_gamma   90.00
#
_symmetry.space_group_name_H-M   'P 1'
#
loop_
_entity.id
_entity.type
_entity.pdbx_description
1 polymer ?
#
loop_
_entity_poly.entity_id
_entity_poly.type
_entity_poly.pdbx_seq_one_letter_code
_entity_poly.pdbx_strand_id
1 'polypeptide(L)'
;MGRLFGARGEVGWPGEVNCTSFGIVAEVGGGEKLAASSVEEEMGKEREIKLRIEDLPGLRRRLAKLGARVVRPRLHERNALFDTAEGLLARREQLLRIRTELPVGRSRKDASRTVVTFKRPVATPRARENRERHNVREEIEMEVFDAKALATIFEGLGMSRWFQYEKFRTTFCLPASNAWAAGLLIELDETPIGVFLELEGPASAIDRAAKTLGFEKRDYILANYMVLYRKDCRRRGKAPRDMLFAPRQNGKRAASFKKRKLFS
;
A
#
# COMPACT_ATOMS: atom_id res chain seq x y z
N MET A 1 34.01 25.75 -26.27
CA MET A 1 34.29 24.30 -26.32
C MET A 1 33.26 23.59 -25.50
N GLY A 2 32.26 23.05 -26.16
CA GLY A 2 31.15 22.33 -25.53
C GLY A 2 31.53 20.90 -25.24
N ARG A 3 30.95 20.32 -24.21
CA ARG A 3 30.78 18.84 -24.11
C ARG A 3 29.37 18.51 -23.69
N LEU A 4 28.77 17.72 -24.55
CA LEU A 4 27.46 17.11 -24.54
C LEU A 4 27.24 16.25 -23.29
N PHE A 5 26.06 16.39 -22.68
CA PHE A 5 25.52 15.41 -21.75
C PHE A 5 24.87 14.26 -22.56
N GLY A 6 25.37 13.07 -22.34
CA GLY A 6 24.89 11.86 -22.95
C GLY A 6 23.48 11.48 -22.47
N ALA A 7 22.67 11.05 -23.43
CA ALA A 7 21.33 10.50 -23.25
C ALA A 7 21.37 9.27 -22.33
N ARG A 8 20.52 9.26 -21.31
CA ARG A 8 20.18 8.04 -20.56
C ARG A 8 19.13 7.27 -21.36
N GLY A 9 19.48 6.04 -21.71
CA GLY A 9 18.62 5.14 -22.43
C GLY A 9 17.32 4.86 -21.67
N GLU A 10 16.22 5.09 -22.36
CA GLU A 10 14.91 4.59 -21.99
C GLU A 10 14.91 3.08 -22.09
N VAL A 11 14.73 2.39 -20.97
CA VAL A 11 14.40 0.97 -20.96
C VAL A 11 12.92 0.87 -21.25
N GLY A 12 12.58 0.70 -22.51
CA GLY A 12 11.21 0.43 -22.95
C GLY A 12 10.69 -0.88 -22.37
N TRP A 13 9.54 -0.80 -21.68
CA TRP A 13 8.79 -1.95 -21.21
C TRP A 13 7.86 -2.46 -22.30
N PRO A 14 7.90 -3.76 -22.65
CA PRO A 14 6.98 -4.30 -23.63
C PRO A 14 5.61 -4.58 -23.00
N GLY A 15 4.58 -3.94 -23.54
CA GLY A 15 3.18 -4.25 -23.29
C GLY A 15 2.44 -3.19 -22.46
N GLU A 16 1.45 -2.58 -23.09
CA GLU A 16 0.53 -1.63 -22.47
C GLU A 16 -0.13 -2.23 -21.21
N VAL A 17 0.21 -1.68 -20.07
CA VAL A 17 -0.37 -2.02 -18.76
C VAL A 17 -1.25 -0.84 -18.38
N ASN A 18 -2.55 -1.08 -18.28
CA ASN A 18 -3.53 -0.03 -17.97
C ASN A 18 -3.52 0.26 -16.45
N CYS A 19 -2.38 0.75 -15.94
CA CYS A 19 -2.18 1.17 -14.55
C CYS A 19 -2.00 2.69 -14.52
N THR A 20 -3.07 3.44 -14.75
CA THR A 20 -3.09 4.89 -14.55
C THR A 20 -3.52 5.22 -13.13
N SER A 21 -2.62 5.05 -12.18
CA SER A 21 -2.74 5.61 -10.82
C SER A 21 -1.37 6.04 -10.31
N PHE A 22 -0.68 6.86 -11.10
CA PHE A 22 0.46 7.65 -10.65
C PHE A 22 0.38 9.01 -11.34
N GLY A 23 0.29 10.07 -10.53
CA GLY A 23 0.23 11.45 -10.98
C GLY A 23 1.36 11.78 -11.97
N ILE A 24 1.04 11.69 -13.24
CA ILE A 24 1.76 12.35 -14.32
C ILE A 24 0.86 13.51 -14.69
N VAL A 25 1.32 14.72 -14.41
CA VAL A 25 0.73 15.93 -14.95
C VAL A 25 0.90 15.86 -16.46
N ALA A 26 -0.16 15.47 -17.18
CA ALA A 26 -0.23 15.62 -18.63
C ALA A 26 -0.79 17.03 -18.90
N GLU A 27 0.02 17.92 -19.48
CA GLU A 27 -0.47 19.13 -20.10
C GLU A 27 -1.42 18.74 -21.24
N VAL A 28 -2.72 18.95 -21.03
CA VAL A 28 -3.71 18.85 -22.10
C VAL A 28 -4.12 20.27 -22.49
N GLY A 29 -3.71 20.66 -23.70
CA GLY A 29 -4.18 21.88 -24.35
C GLY A 29 -5.68 21.80 -24.66
N GLY A 30 -6.37 22.85 -24.31
CA GLY A 30 -7.58 23.46 -24.85
C GLY A 30 -8.77 22.57 -25.22
N GLY A 31 -9.86 22.71 -24.48
CA GLY A 31 -11.22 22.45 -24.98
C GLY A 31 -12.09 21.60 -24.05
N GLU A 32 -13.15 22.23 -23.54
CA GLU A 32 -14.33 21.68 -22.82
C GLU A 32 -14.30 21.68 -21.29
N LYS A 33 -14.96 22.70 -20.75
CA LYS A 33 -15.09 23.00 -19.31
C LYS A 33 -16.20 22.21 -18.55
N LEU A 34 -16.73 21.12 -19.04
CA LEU A 34 -17.91 20.45 -18.43
C LEU A 34 -17.62 19.08 -17.80
N ALA A 35 -16.43 18.53 -17.94
CA ALA A 35 -16.04 17.23 -17.31
C ALA A 35 -14.97 17.37 -16.22
N ALA A 36 -14.40 18.54 -16.01
CA ALA A 36 -13.26 18.73 -15.11
C ALA A 36 -13.62 18.56 -13.62
N SER A 37 -14.81 18.95 -13.18
CA SER A 37 -15.17 18.95 -11.76
C SER A 37 -15.34 17.54 -11.16
N SER A 38 -15.77 16.56 -11.94
CA SER A 38 -15.94 15.18 -11.46
C SER A 38 -14.61 14.38 -11.46
N VAL A 39 -13.67 14.75 -12.32
CA VAL A 39 -12.35 14.12 -12.40
C VAL A 39 -11.41 14.67 -11.33
N GLU A 40 -11.45 15.97 -11.05
CA GLU A 40 -10.70 16.59 -9.95
C GLU A 40 -11.23 16.13 -8.57
N GLU A 41 -12.51 15.84 -8.44
CA GLU A 41 -13.11 15.34 -7.20
C GLU A 41 -12.71 13.89 -6.87
N GLU A 42 -12.27 13.09 -7.86
CA GLU A 42 -11.73 11.73 -7.66
C GLU A 42 -10.22 11.67 -7.51
N MET A 43 -9.47 12.68 -7.98
CA MET A 43 -8.02 12.76 -7.81
C MET A 43 -7.68 12.94 -6.32
N GLY A 44 -6.91 11.99 -5.78
CA GLY A 44 -6.51 12.01 -4.37
C GLY A 44 -7.39 11.17 -3.43
N LYS A 45 -8.44 10.50 -3.92
CA LYS A 45 -9.24 9.56 -3.12
C LYS A 45 -8.73 8.14 -3.31
N GLU A 46 -8.13 7.61 -2.27
CA GLU A 46 -7.80 6.19 -2.17
C GLU A 46 -9.03 5.41 -1.69
N ARG A 47 -9.30 4.27 -2.31
CA ARG A 47 -10.31 3.30 -1.85
C ARG A 47 -9.67 1.93 -1.80
N GLU A 48 -9.69 1.30 -0.64
CA GLU A 48 -9.06 0.01 -0.42
C GLU A 48 -9.91 -0.93 0.44
N ILE A 49 -9.65 -2.23 0.31
CA ILE A 49 -9.98 -3.25 1.29
C ILE A 49 -8.75 -4.12 1.54
N LYS A 50 -8.73 -4.80 2.70
CA LYS A 50 -7.75 -5.83 3.01
C LYS A 50 -8.44 -7.18 3.16
N LEU A 51 -7.76 -8.24 2.76
CA LEU A 51 -8.19 -9.63 2.88
C LEU A 51 -7.09 -10.41 3.59
N ARG A 52 -7.42 -11.22 4.58
CA ARG A 52 -6.44 -12.11 5.22
C ARG A 52 -6.19 -13.32 4.35
N ILE A 53 -4.94 -13.66 4.12
CA ILE A 53 -4.53 -14.78 3.26
C ILE A 53 -3.97 -15.91 4.13
N GLU A 54 -4.68 -17.04 4.15
CA GLU A 54 -4.23 -18.25 4.83
C GLU A 54 -3.59 -19.25 3.87
N ASP A 55 -4.07 -19.31 2.60
CA ASP A 55 -3.52 -20.12 1.53
C ASP A 55 -2.82 -19.25 0.47
N LEU A 56 -1.56 -18.85 0.76
CA LEU A 56 -0.75 -18.07 -0.18
C LEU A 56 -0.46 -18.81 -1.49
N PRO A 57 -0.14 -20.12 -1.51
CA PRO A 57 0.02 -20.87 -2.75
C PRO A 57 -1.26 -20.87 -3.61
N GLY A 58 -2.42 -21.04 -3.01
CA GLY A 58 -3.70 -20.98 -3.69
C GLY A 58 -4.00 -19.61 -4.27
N LEU A 59 -3.74 -18.55 -3.50
CA LEU A 59 -3.87 -17.17 -3.99
C LEU A 59 -2.99 -16.95 -5.23
N ARG A 60 -1.72 -17.35 -5.17
CA ARG A 60 -0.79 -17.18 -6.31
C ARG A 60 -1.28 -17.91 -7.56
N ARG A 61 -1.85 -19.12 -7.42
CA ARG A 61 -2.47 -19.84 -8.54
C ARG A 61 -3.68 -19.09 -9.12
N ARG A 62 -4.53 -18.50 -8.26
CA ARG A 62 -5.69 -17.70 -8.70
C ARG A 62 -5.25 -16.42 -9.43
N LEU A 63 -4.27 -15.70 -8.90
CA LEU A 63 -3.68 -14.53 -9.56
C LEU A 63 -3.09 -14.89 -10.93
N ALA A 64 -2.35 -15.99 -11.03
CA ALA A 64 -1.79 -16.46 -12.29
C ALA A 64 -2.88 -16.80 -13.32
N LYS A 65 -3.99 -17.46 -12.91
CA LYS A 65 -5.14 -17.74 -13.77
C LYS A 65 -5.82 -16.47 -14.29
N LEU A 66 -5.80 -15.38 -13.53
CA LEU A 66 -6.30 -14.08 -13.95
C LEU A 66 -5.31 -13.32 -14.87
N GLY A 67 -4.13 -13.87 -15.11
CA GLY A 67 -3.07 -13.23 -15.87
C GLY A 67 -2.41 -12.06 -15.13
N ALA A 68 -2.49 -12.03 -13.79
CA ALA A 68 -1.90 -10.97 -12.99
C ALA A 68 -0.39 -10.85 -13.25
N ARG A 69 0.08 -9.63 -13.48
CA ARG A 69 1.49 -9.31 -13.73
C ARG A 69 2.05 -8.49 -12.60
N VAL A 70 3.28 -8.76 -12.21
CA VAL A 70 3.99 -7.96 -11.22
C VAL A 70 4.37 -6.63 -11.86
N VAL A 71 3.85 -5.52 -11.30
CA VAL A 71 4.17 -4.14 -11.72
C VAL A 71 5.18 -3.50 -10.77
N ARG A 72 5.18 -3.91 -9.49
CA ARG A 72 6.25 -3.59 -8.55
C ARG A 72 6.76 -4.88 -7.93
N PRO A 73 8.05 -5.20 -8.08
CA PRO A 73 8.64 -6.38 -7.46
C PRO A 73 8.61 -6.24 -5.93
N ARG A 74 8.87 -7.33 -5.24
CA ARG A 74 8.84 -7.37 -3.77
C ARG A 74 9.78 -6.31 -3.16
N LEU A 75 9.18 -5.38 -2.42
CA LEU A 75 9.86 -4.32 -1.68
C LEU A 75 9.79 -4.62 -0.18
N HIS A 76 10.81 -4.23 0.57
CA HIS A 76 10.74 -4.11 2.02
C HIS A 76 10.34 -2.68 2.37
N GLU A 77 9.16 -2.50 2.91
CA GLU A 77 8.66 -1.22 3.38
C GLU A 77 8.88 -1.06 4.88
N ARG A 78 9.48 0.08 5.24
CA ARG A 78 9.59 0.55 6.61
C ARG A 78 8.75 1.79 6.76
N ASN A 79 7.80 1.73 7.65
CA ASN A 79 6.81 2.80 7.86
C ASN A 79 6.94 3.38 9.25
N ALA A 80 7.06 4.69 9.36
CA ALA A 80 7.08 5.43 10.62
C ALA A 80 5.87 6.37 10.66
N LEU A 81 5.03 6.23 11.67
CA LEU A 81 3.86 7.09 11.90
C LEU A 81 4.20 8.17 12.90
N PHE A 82 3.77 9.40 12.59
CA PHE A 82 3.99 10.59 13.41
C PHE A 82 2.65 11.16 13.89
N ASP A 83 2.63 11.62 15.14
CA ASP A 83 1.50 12.33 15.75
C ASP A 83 1.99 13.25 16.86
N THR A 84 1.16 14.16 17.35
CA THR A 84 1.45 14.93 18.57
C THR A 84 1.39 14.00 19.81
N ALA A 85 1.96 14.45 20.91
CA ALA A 85 1.92 13.70 22.18
C ALA A 85 0.48 13.34 22.60
N GLU A 86 -0.49 14.21 22.30
CA GLU A 86 -1.91 14.03 22.61
C GLU A 86 -2.64 13.15 21.60
N GLY A 87 -1.99 12.73 20.49
CA GLY A 87 -2.61 11.92 19.45
C GLY A 87 -3.63 12.69 18.61
N LEU A 88 -3.34 13.93 18.25
CA LEU A 88 -4.26 14.83 17.56
C LEU A 88 -4.69 14.27 16.19
N LEU A 89 -3.75 13.74 15.43
CA LEU A 89 -4.04 13.17 14.10
C LEU A 89 -4.90 11.91 14.23
N ALA A 90 -4.55 11.02 15.17
CA ALA A 90 -5.32 9.79 15.42
C ALA A 90 -6.76 10.10 15.83
N ARG A 91 -7.00 11.09 16.70
CA ARG A 91 -8.36 11.53 17.09
C ARG A 91 -9.18 12.08 15.92
N ARG A 92 -8.51 12.64 14.91
CA ARG A 92 -9.14 13.15 13.68
C ARG A 92 -9.21 12.10 12.58
N GLU A 93 -8.90 10.85 12.87
CA GLU A 93 -8.76 9.77 11.90
C GLU A 93 -7.76 10.09 10.77
N GLN A 94 -6.79 10.94 11.05
CA GLN A 94 -5.72 11.32 10.14
C GLN A 94 -4.49 10.46 10.37
N LEU A 95 -3.61 10.39 9.36
CA LEU A 95 -2.36 9.67 9.44
C LEU A 95 -1.27 10.46 8.73
N LEU A 96 -0.14 10.63 9.40
CA LEU A 96 1.09 11.16 8.82
C LEU A 96 2.16 10.07 8.88
N ARG A 97 2.72 9.72 7.72
CA ARG A 97 3.65 8.58 7.57
C ARG A 97 4.86 8.96 6.75
N ILE A 98 6.03 8.52 7.19
CA ILE A 98 7.23 8.42 6.34
C ILE A 98 7.42 6.94 6.03
N ARG A 99 7.41 6.60 4.73
CA ARG A 99 7.65 5.24 4.21
C ARG A 99 8.96 5.19 3.44
N THR A 100 9.83 4.26 3.79
CA THR A 100 11.03 3.94 3.01
C THR A 100 10.86 2.59 2.35
N GLU A 101 10.98 2.55 1.03
CA GLU A 101 10.86 1.36 0.18
C GLU A 101 12.25 0.89 -0.23
N LEU A 102 12.55 -0.36 0.02
CA LEU A 102 13.84 -0.99 -0.25
C LEU A 102 13.64 -2.22 -1.14
N PRO A 103 14.17 -2.25 -2.36
CA PRO A 103 14.11 -3.44 -3.21
C PRO A 103 14.79 -4.64 -2.55
N VAL A 104 14.13 -5.79 -2.60
CA VAL A 104 14.69 -7.04 -2.06
C VAL A 104 15.66 -7.62 -3.06
N GLY A 105 16.90 -7.91 -2.62
CA GLY A 105 17.95 -8.55 -3.47
C GLY A 105 18.82 -7.60 -4.28
N ARG A 106 18.65 -6.28 -4.14
CA ARG A 106 19.54 -5.27 -4.73
C ARG A 106 20.37 -4.55 -3.67
N SER A 107 21.48 -3.91 -4.07
CA SER A 107 22.29 -3.11 -3.16
C SER A 107 21.45 -1.99 -2.55
N ARG A 108 21.54 -1.81 -1.22
CA ARG A 108 20.71 -0.88 -0.45
C ARG A 108 20.91 0.59 -0.80
N LYS A 109 22.02 0.96 -1.44
CA LYS A 109 22.38 2.38 -1.62
C LYS A 109 21.73 3.05 -2.85
N ASP A 110 21.40 2.28 -3.87
CA ASP A 110 21.11 2.87 -5.19
C ASP A 110 19.61 2.84 -5.60
N ALA A 111 18.70 2.36 -4.74
CA ALA A 111 17.32 2.14 -5.11
C ALA A 111 16.30 2.33 -3.96
N SER A 112 16.66 3.00 -2.87
CA SER A 112 15.66 3.32 -1.83
C SER A 112 14.84 4.52 -2.24
N ARG A 113 13.52 4.42 -2.10
CA ARG A 113 12.58 5.50 -2.28
C ARG A 113 11.96 5.85 -0.94
N THR A 114 11.85 7.14 -0.63
CA THR A 114 11.15 7.61 0.56
C THR A 114 9.97 8.44 0.17
N VAL A 115 8.82 8.17 0.78
CA VAL A 115 7.55 8.86 0.53
C VAL A 115 6.99 9.35 1.85
N VAL A 116 6.60 10.62 1.90
CA VAL A 116 5.72 11.13 2.96
C VAL A 116 4.28 11.01 2.49
N THR A 117 3.42 10.51 3.36
CA THR A 117 2.00 10.33 3.11
C THR A 117 1.20 11.01 4.20
N PHE A 118 0.20 11.81 3.82
CA PHE A 118 -0.83 12.31 4.71
C PHE A 118 -2.19 11.79 4.24
N LYS A 119 -2.91 11.09 5.14
CA LYS A 119 -4.25 10.57 4.87
C LYS A 119 -5.25 11.22 5.81
N ARG A 120 -6.43 11.57 5.28
CA ARG A 120 -7.54 12.09 6.07
C ARG A 120 -8.90 11.54 5.60
N PRO A 121 -9.92 11.57 6.46
CA PRO A 121 -11.26 11.20 6.05
C PRO A 121 -11.79 12.13 4.95
N VAL A 122 -12.51 11.57 3.98
CA VAL A 122 -13.24 12.37 2.99
C VAL A 122 -14.45 13.02 3.65
N ALA A 123 -14.62 14.33 3.48
CA ALA A 123 -15.60 15.13 4.21
C ALA A 123 -17.04 15.11 3.62
N THR A 124 -17.36 14.27 2.63
CA THR A 124 -18.67 14.28 1.97
C THR A 124 -19.67 13.32 2.62
N PRO A 125 -20.99 13.67 2.66
CA PRO A 125 -22.06 12.78 3.18
C PRO A 125 -22.10 11.42 2.48
N ARG A 126 -21.90 11.39 1.17
CA ARG A 126 -21.87 10.18 0.33
C ARG A 126 -20.67 9.26 0.65
N ALA A 127 -19.59 9.83 1.18
CA ALA A 127 -18.44 9.06 1.61
C ALA A 127 -18.71 8.28 2.92
N ARG A 128 -19.65 8.72 3.75
CA ARG A 128 -20.04 8.02 4.98
C ARG A 128 -20.75 6.71 4.67
N GLU A 129 -21.66 6.68 3.70
CA GLU A 129 -22.35 5.44 3.26
C GLU A 129 -21.39 4.43 2.60
N ASN A 130 -20.37 4.92 1.88
CA ASN A 130 -19.37 4.05 1.26
C ASN A 130 -18.32 3.51 2.24
N ARG A 131 -18.13 4.12 3.42
CA ARG A 131 -17.19 3.68 4.46
C ARG A 131 -17.55 2.33 5.07
N GLU A 132 -18.82 1.92 5.02
CA GLU A 132 -19.24 0.61 5.53
C GLU A 132 -18.73 -0.56 4.66
N ARG A 133 -18.32 -0.29 3.42
CA ARG A 133 -17.94 -1.31 2.44
C ARG A 133 -16.46 -1.26 2.03
N HIS A 134 -15.90 -0.06 1.99
CA HIS A 134 -14.52 0.18 1.58
C HIS A 134 -13.91 1.28 2.45
N ASN A 135 -12.61 1.19 2.73
CA ASN A 135 -11.89 2.27 3.38
C ASN A 135 -11.61 3.36 2.32
N VAL A 136 -12.29 4.51 2.44
CA VAL A 136 -12.14 5.65 1.51
C VAL A 136 -11.49 6.81 2.24
N ARG A 137 -10.34 7.27 1.73
CA ARG A 137 -9.57 8.38 2.30
C ARG A 137 -9.08 9.31 1.22
N GLU A 138 -8.91 10.56 1.59
CA GLU A 138 -8.10 11.48 0.81
C GLU A 138 -6.63 11.26 1.19
N GLU A 139 -5.79 11.04 0.17
CA GLU A 139 -4.37 10.78 0.32
C GLU A 139 -3.54 11.81 -0.44
N ILE A 140 -2.52 12.33 0.22
CA ILE A 140 -1.52 13.21 -0.36
C ILE A 140 -0.18 12.53 -0.16
N GLU A 141 0.50 12.23 -1.25
CA GLU A 141 1.84 11.62 -1.24
C GLU A 141 2.87 12.53 -1.93
N MET A 142 4.06 12.55 -1.38
CA MET A 142 5.20 13.25 -1.96
C MET A 142 6.47 12.45 -1.72
N GLU A 143 7.30 12.34 -2.75
CA GLU A 143 8.63 11.76 -2.62
C GLU A 143 9.59 12.73 -1.96
N VAL A 144 10.43 12.23 -1.05
CA VAL A 144 11.41 13.02 -0.31
C VAL A 144 12.79 12.36 -0.37
N PHE A 145 13.83 13.18 -0.47
CA PHE A 145 15.20 12.66 -0.61
C PHE A 145 15.79 12.22 0.72
N ASP A 146 15.40 12.84 1.84
CA ASP A 146 15.98 12.59 3.17
C ASP A 146 14.88 12.37 4.22
N ALA A 147 14.64 11.08 4.52
CA ALA A 147 13.68 10.67 5.54
C ALA A 147 14.04 11.17 6.94
N LYS A 148 15.36 11.28 7.26
CA LYS A 148 15.83 11.71 8.58
C LYS A 148 15.63 13.21 8.76
N ALA A 149 15.98 14.02 7.76
CA ALA A 149 15.74 15.46 7.80
C ALA A 149 14.24 15.77 7.95
N LEU A 150 13.38 15.06 7.19
CA LEU A 150 11.93 15.23 7.31
C LEU A 150 11.40 14.83 8.69
N ALA A 151 11.89 13.73 9.27
CA ALA A 151 11.52 13.33 10.62
C ALA A 151 11.93 14.40 11.66
N THR A 152 13.13 14.99 11.53
CA THR A 152 13.59 16.09 12.38
C THR A 152 12.70 17.33 12.24
N ILE A 153 12.22 17.65 11.03
CA ILE A 153 11.24 18.73 10.83
C ILE A 153 9.94 18.42 11.59
N PHE A 154 9.42 17.20 11.49
CA PHE A 154 8.22 16.81 12.23
C PHE A 154 8.40 16.91 13.75
N GLU A 155 9.56 16.49 14.25
CA GLU A 155 9.92 16.63 15.68
C GLU A 155 9.98 18.10 16.09
N GLY A 156 10.56 18.97 15.27
CA GLY A 156 10.58 20.43 15.49
C GLY A 156 9.19 21.08 15.47
N LEU A 157 8.23 20.48 14.77
CA LEU A 157 6.81 20.86 14.76
C LEU A 157 5.99 20.25 15.91
N GLY A 158 6.64 19.60 16.89
CA GLY A 158 5.98 19.00 18.06
C GLY A 158 5.36 17.63 17.80
N MET A 159 5.68 16.98 16.68
CA MET A 159 5.25 15.62 16.41
C MET A 159 6.32 14.63 16.85
N SER A 160 5.92 13.45 17.27
CA SER A 160 6.84 12.36 17.62
C SER A 160 6.48 11.11 16.81
N ARG A 161 7.50 10.28 16.59
CA ARG A 161 7.27 8.95 16.04
C ARG A 161 6.69 8.06 17.13
N TRP A 162 5.45 7.64 16.96
CA TRP A 162 4.74 6.86 17.98
C TRP A 162 4.51 5.39 17.60
N PHE A 163 4.65 5.01 16.30
CA PHE A 163 4.51 3.65 15.84
C PHE A 163 5.35 3.39 14.60
N GLN A 164 6.01 2.26 14.54
CA GLN A 164 6.67 1.77 13.34
C GLN A 164 6.12 0.41 12.94
N TYR A 165 6.10 0.15 11.63
CA TYR A 165 5.81 -1.17 11.13
C TYR A 165 6.56 -1.47 9.84
N GLU A 166 6.79 -2.76 9.63
CA GLU A 166 7.44 -3.29 8.44
C GLU A 166 6.50 -4.24 7.72
N LYS A 167 6.62 -4.28 6.41
CA LYS A 167 6.01 -5.30 5.55
C LYS A 167 6.86 -5.52 4.31
N PHE A 168 6.66 -6.66 3.68
CA PHE A 168 7.11 -6.85 2.30
C PHE A 168 5.89 -6.74 1.40
N ARG A 169 5.97 -5.91 0.36
CA ARG A 169 4.89 -5.68 -0.59
C ARG A 169 5.30 -6.09 -1.99
N THR A 170 4.41 -6.80 -2.69
CA THR A 170 4.48 -7.05 -4.13
C THR A 170 3.21 -6.54 -4.75
N THR A 171 3.30 -5.67 -5.76
CA THR A 171 2.13 -5.09 -6.42
C THR A 171 1.91 -5.75 -7.78
N PHE A 172 0.68 -6.13 -8.04
CA PHE A 172 0.22 -6.71 -9.30
C PHE A 172 -0.86 -5.84 -9.92
N CYS A 173 -0.98 -5.92 -11.25
CA CYS A 173 -2.16 -5.50 -11.98
C CYS A 173 -2.66 -6.62 -12.89
N LEU A 174 -3.90 -6.49 -13.35
CA LEU A 174 -4.47 -7.38 -14.34
C LEU A 174 -4.21 -6.82 -15.75
N PRO A 175 -4.11 -7.69 -16.78
CA PRO A 175 -3.89 -7.26 -18.16
C PRO A 175 -5.08 -6.43 -18.67
N ALA A 176 -4.84 -5.56 -19.66
CA ALA A 176 -5.85 -4.69 -20.26
C ALA A 176 -7.07 -5.43 -20.83
N SER A 177 -6.92 -6.72 -21.19
CA SER A 177 -8.03 -7.58 -21.57
C SER A 177 -9.09 -7.74 -20.46
N ASN A 178 -8.73 -7.50 -19.21
CA ASN A 178 -9.66 -7.40 -18.08
C ASN A 178 -10.13 -5.94 -17.89
N ALA A 179 -10.85 -5.37 -18.86
CA ALA A 179 -11.30 -3.97 -18.84
C ALA A 179 -11.99 -3.56 -17.53
N TRP A 180 -12.67 -4.49 -16.85
CA TRP A 180 -13.31 -4.26 -15.54
C TRP A 180 -12.32 -3.94 -14.41
N ALA A 181 -11.05 -4.29 -14.59
CA ALA A 181 -9.99 -4.09 -13.61
C ALA A 181 -9.15 -2.83 -13.88
N ALA A 182 -9.62 -1.94 -14.75
CA ALA A 182 -8.95 -0.66 -14.98
C ALA A 182 -8.82 0.12 -13.66
N GLY A 183 -7.60 0.57 -13.35
CA GLY A 183 -7.29 1.28 -12.10
C GLY A 183 -7.24 0.40 -10.84
N LEU A 184 -7.33 -0.94 -10.96
CA LEU A 184 -7.20 -1.83 -9.82
C LEU A 184 -5.73 -2.20 -9.58
N LEU A 185 -5.25 -1.94 -8.37
CA LEU A 185 -4.00 -2.47 -7.83
C LEU A 185 -4.29 -3.64 -6.89
N ILE A 186 -3.47 -4.67 -6.98
CA ILE A 186 -3.54 -5.85 -6.12
C ILE A 186 -2.20 -5.96 -5.38
N GLU A 187 -2.22 -5.75 -4.08
CA GLU A 187 -1.01 -5.64 -3.29
C GLU A 187 -0.91 -6.79 -2.28
N LEU A 188 0.08 -7.64 -2.46
CA LEU A 188 0.36 -8.74 -1.55
C LEU A 188 1.32 -8.25 -0.47
N ASP A 189 0.83 -8.18 0.76
CA ASP A 189 1.54 -7.74 1.94
C ASP A 189 1.90 -8.91 2.87
N GLU A 190 3.18 -9.16 3.02
CA GLU A 190 3.71 -10.07 4.03
C GLU A 190 4.09 -9.24 5.26
N THR A 191 3.45 -9.46 6.40
CA THR A 191 3.63 -8.69 7.64
C THR A 191 4.02 -9.59 8.82
N PRO A 192 4.52 -9.04 9.93
CA PRO A 192 4.79 -9.82 11.16
C PRO A 192 3.56 -10.51 11.75
N ILE A 193 2.35 -10.09 11.39
CA ILE A 193 1.08 -10.64 11.89
C ILE A 193 0.32 -11.51 10.88
N GLY A 194 0.93 -11.80 9.74
CA GLY A 194 0.37 -12.64 8.70
C GLY A 194 0.45 -12.02 7.31
N VAL A 195 -0.17 -12.71 6.36
CA VAL A 195 -0.21 -12.27 4.96
C VAL A 195 -1.58 -11.66 4.66
N PHE A 196 -1.57 -10.56 3.94
CA PHE A 196 -2.77 -9.84 3.52
C PHE A 196 -2.71 -9.55 2.02
N LEU A 197 -3.88 -9.40 1.43
CA LEU A 197 -4.04 -8.85 0.09
C LEU A 197 -4.81 -7.54 0.23
N GLU A 198 -4.24 -6.44 -0.23
CA GLU A 198 -4.95 -5.17 -0.39
C GLU A 198 -5.44 -5.08 -1.83
N LEU A 199 -6.68 -4.66 -2.00
CA LEU A 199 -7.26 -4.32 -3.29
C LEU A 199 -7.58 -2.84 -3.25
N GLU A 200 -6.97 -2.07 -4.14
CA GLU A 200 -7.10 -0.62 -4.23
C GLU A 200 -7.60 -0.22 -5.62
N GLY A 201 -8.58 0.69 -5.68
CA GLY A 201 -9.11 1.19 -6.94
C GLY A 201 -10.63 1.46 -6.94
N PRO A 202 -11.28 1.40 -8.12
CA PRO A 202 -12.73 1.57 -8.23
C PRO A 202 -13.51 0.51 -7.44
N ALA A 203 -14.59 0.90 -6.75
CA ALA A 203 -15.36 0.01 -5.89
C ALA A 203 -15.84 -1.27 -6.60
N SER A 204 -16.32 -1.15 -7.84
CA SER A 204 -16.79 -2.29 -8.63
C SER A 204 -15.65 -3.26 -9.01
N ALA A 205 -14.45 -2.72 -9.26
CA ALA A 205 -13.27 -3.51 -9.58
C ALA A 205 -12.78 -4.27 -8.33
N ILE A 206 -12.74 -3.60 -7.16
CA ILE A 206 -12.42 -4.21 -5.87
C ILE A 206 -13.37 -5.37 -5.56
N ASP A 207 -14.68 -5.13 -5.60
CA ASP A 207 -15.69 -6.16 -5.28
C ASP A 207 -15.62 -7.34 -6.24
N ARG A 208 -15.42 -7.07 -7.55
CA ARG A 208 -15.27 -8.13 -8.56
C ARG A 208 -13.99 -8.92 -8.37
N ALA A 209 -12.87 -8.26 -8.09
CA ALA A 209 -11.59 -8.94 -7.83
C ALA A 209 -11.67 -9.82 -6.59
N ALA A 210 -12.20 -9.32 -5.48
CA ALA A 210 -12.38 -10.08 -4.25
C ALA A 210 -13.21 -11.34 -4.52
N LYS A 211 -14.38 -11.21 -5.17
CA LYS A 211 -15.24 -12.34 -5.53
C LYS A 211 -14.52 -13.35 -6.44
N THR A 212 -13.80 -12.89 -7.45
CA THR A 212 -13.07 -13.77 -8.38
C THR A 212 -11.92 -14.51 -7.68
N LEU A 213 -11.33 -13.88 -6.67
CA LEU A 213 -10.30 -14.49 -5.82
C LEU A 213 -10.90 -15.40 -4.72
N GLY A 214 -12.23 -15.57 -4.66
CA GLY A 214 -12.91 -16.48 -3.74
C GLY A 214 -13.21 -15.87 -2.37
N PHE A 215 -13.32 -14.53 -2.28
CA PHE A 215 -13.66 -13.81 -1.05
C PHE A 215 -15.06 -13.19 -1.14
N GLU A 216 -15.70 -13.03 0.01
CA GLU A 216 -16.99 -12.39 0.16
C GLU A 216 -16.85 -11.06 0.93
N LYS A 217 -17.89 -10.23 0.93
CA LYS A 217 -17.88 -8.93 1.64
C LYS A 217 -17.62 -9.06 3.15
N ARG A 218 -18.01 -10.18 3.75
CA ARG A 218 -17.73 -10.47 5.17
C ARG A 218 -16.24 -10.64 5.48
N ASP A 219 -15.42 -10.94 4.47
CA ASP A 219 -13.97 -11.12 4.59
C ASP A 219 -13.21 -9.78 4.51
N TYR A 220 -13.92 -8.68 4.19
CA TYR A 220 -13.32 -7.37 4.04
C TYR A 220 -12.86 -6.80 5.37
N ILE A 221 -11.61 -6.42 5.42
CA ILE A 221 -10.97 -5.79 6.57
C ILE A 221 -10.71 -4.34 6.21
N LEU A 222 -11.40 -3.40 6.88
CA LEU A 222 -11.25 -1.96 6.67
C LEU A 222 -10.23 -1.34 7.65
N ALA A 223 -9.80 -2.12 8.64
CA ALA A 223 -8.88 -1.67 9.65
C ALA A 223 -7.45 -1.55 9.10
N ASN A 224 -6.71 -0.53 9.52
CA ASN A 224 -5.30 -0.36 9.22
C ASN A 224 -4.43 -1.38 9.99
N TYR A 225 -3.14 -1.52 9.59
CA TYR A 225 -2.21 -2.50 10.19
C TYR A 225 -1.96 -2.27 11.68
N MET A 226 -1.96 -1.04 12.16
CA MET A 226 -1.81 -0.77 13.59
C MET A 226 -2.96 -1.36 14.40
N VAL A 227 -4.20 -1.17 13.95
CA VAL A 227 -5.40 -1.73 14.62
C VAL A 227 -5.35 -3.25 14.59
N LEU A 228 -4.97 -3.86 13.45
CA LEU A 228 -4.81 -5.30 13.32
C LEU A 228 -3.72 -5.83 14.24
N TYR A 229 -2.59 -5.15 14.32
CA TYR A 229 -1.49 -5.51 15.21
C TYR A 229 -1.87 -5.43 16.68
N ARG A 230 -2.57 -4.36 17.10
CA ARG A 230 -3.07 -4.23 18.48
C ARG A 230 -4.05 -5.36 18.84
N LYS A 231 -4.94 -5.76 17.93
CA LYS A 231 -5.82 -6.92 18.10
C LYS A 231 -5.02 -8.22 18.24
N ASP A 232 -3.99 -8.41 17.41
CA ASP A 232 -3.12 -9.59 17.48
C ASP A 232 -2.33 -9.62 18.80
N CYS A 233 -1.77 -8.50 19.25
CA CYS A 233 -1.09 -8.38 20.54
C CYS A 233 -2.02 -8.75 21.69
N ARG A 234 -3.26 -8.21 21.72
CA ARG A 234 -4.27 -8.52 22.73
C ARG A 234 -4.57 -10.03 22.76
N ARG A 235 -4.78 -10.64 21.60
CA ARG A 235 -5.03 -12.08 21.47
C ARG A 235 -3.87 -12.92 22.02
N ARG A 236 -2.64 -12.44 21.91
CA ARG A 236 -1.41 -13.11 22.37
C ARG A 236 -1.01 -12.75 23.81
N GLY A 237 -1.76 -11.89 24.48
CA GLY A 237 -1.42 -11.40 25.83
C GLY A 237 -0.14 -10.55 25.84
N LYS A 238 0.17 -9.83 24.75
CA LYS A 238 1.38 -9.00 24.62
C LYS A 238 1.03 -7.52 24.60
N ALA A 239 1.87 -6.71 25.23
CA ALA A 239 1.79 -5.26 25.08
C ALA A 239 2.16 -4.87 23.63
N PRO A 240 1.36 -4.00 22.96
CA PRO A 240 1.71 -3.52 21.62
C PRO A 240 2.95 -2.62 21.67
N ARG A 241 3.85 -2.88 20.75
CA ARG A 241 5.06 -2.08 20.45
C ARG A 241 5.06 -1.78 18.95
N ASP A 242 6.26 -1.62 18.36
CA ASP A 242 6.41 -1.58 16.91
C ASP A 242 6.14 -2.96 16.29
N MET A 243 5.53 -2.99 15.10
CA MET A 243 5.26 -4.21 14.35
C MET A 243 6.41 -4.47 13.38
N LEU A 244 7.50 -5.02 13.89
CA LEU A 244 8.71 -5.29 13.12
C LEU A 244 8.91 -6.79 12.94
N PHE A 245 9.56 -7.17 11.84
CA PHE A 245 10.05 -8.55 11.68
C PHE A 245 11.11 -8.85 12.73
N ALA A 246 11.11 -10.08 13.24
CA ALA A 246 12.17 -10.52 14.12
C ALA A 246 13.54 -10.36 13.42
N PRO A 247 14.59 -9.90 14.12
CA PRO A 247 15.92 -9.86 13.56
C PRO A 247 16.28 -11.23 13.00
N ARG A 248 16.84 -11.28 11.77
CA ARG A 248 17.37 -12.52 11.24
C ARG A 248 18.50 -12.97 12.15
N GLN A 249 18.32 -14.06 12.89
CA GLN A 249 19.42 -14.72 13.56
C GLN A 249 20.40 -15.18 12.47
N ASN A 250 21.59 -14.62 12.47
CA ASN A 250 22.66 -14.99 11.55
C ASN A 250 22.87 -16.51 11.66
N GLY A 251 22.58 -17.25 10.59
CA GLY A 251 23.01 -18.65 10.44
C GLY A 251 21.93 -19.74 10.40
N LYS A 252 20.63 -19.46 10.64
CA LYS A 252 19.61 -20.50 10.43
C LYS A 252 18.60 -20.06 9.38
N ARG A 253 18.53 -20.79 8.26
CA ARG A 253 17.46 -20.70 7.25
C ARG A 253 16.11 -20.65 7.97
N ALA A 254 15.28 -19.68 7.64
CA ALA A 254 13.90 -19.65 8.10
C ALA A 254 13.28 -21.01 7.79
N ALA A 255 13.03 -21.79 8.84
CA ALA A 255 12.35 -23.06 8.71
C ALA A 255 10.97 -22.81 8.11
N SER A 256 10.69 -23.54 7.04
CA SER A 256 9.40 -23.66 6.43
C SER A 256 8.29 -23.75 7.48
N PHE A 257 7.20 -23.05 7.25
CA PHE A 257 5.94 -23.23 7.97
C PHE A 257 5.64 -24.73 8.02
N LYS A 258 5.95 -25.39 9.15
CA LYS A 258 5.57 -26.78 9.38
C LYS A 258 4.06 -26.88 9.39
N LYS A 259 3.51 -27.65 8.46
CA LYS A 259 2.17 -28.23 8.51
C LYS A 259 1.92 -28.76 9.91
N ARG A 260 1.02 -28.16 10.68
CA ARG A 260 0.41 -28.84 11.81
C ARG A 260 -0.48 -29.93 11.23
N LYS A 261 -0.07 -31.18 11.39
CA LYS A 261 -0.95 -32.33 11.24
C LYS A 261 -2.09 -32.18 12.24
N LEU A 262 -3.30 -32.12 11.74
CA LEU A 262 -4.49 -32.47 12.51
C LEU A 262 -4.43 -33.98 12.70
N PHE A 263 -4.38 -34.43 13.93
CA PHE A 263 -4.66 -35.78 14.29
C PHE A 263 -6.12 -35.88 14.70
N SER A 264 -6.74 -36.90 14.10
CA SER A 264 -7.94 -37.67 14.43
C SER A 264 -8.83 -37.14 15.55
#